data_60bead13c85f0805ee395db1ca651caa
#
_entry.id   60bead13c85f0805ee395db1ca651caa
#
_cell.length_a   1.000
_cell.length_b   1.000
_cell.length_c   1.000
_cell.angle_alpha   90.00
_cell.angle_beta   90.00
_cell.angle_gamma   90.00
#
_symmetry.space_group_name_H-M   'P 1'
#
loop_
_entity.id
_entity.type
_entity.pdbx_description
1 polymer ?
#
loop_
_entity_poly.entity_id
_entity_poly.type
_entity_poly.pdbx_seq_one_letter_code
_entity_poly.pdbx_strand_id
1 'polypeptide(L)'
;KEIFIMYIGIFHMECLYIHGSDIRGFKGVAGGVIRWIKLANDTAVAVDQLGVRQGSCAVYLDVWHRDIPEFLNLRTNNGDDRMKAHDVFPAICFPNLFWRLAKENINSNWYLFCPHEVKEVMGFCLEDFYGEEWEEKYRLCIKEPRLDKRILTVKDLVKLILKSQVETGTPFIFNRDNANNANPNSHKGMIYSSNLCTEIMQNMKEILD
;
A
#
# COMPACT_ATOMS: atom_id res chain seq x y z
N LYS A 1 15.22 -26.06 -10.36
CA LYS A 1 15.73 -24.67 -10.30
C LYS A 1 14.50 -23.78 -10.16
N GLU A 2 14.00 -23.70 -8.94
CA GLU A 2 12.83 -22.86 -8.64
C GLU A 2 13.33 -21.47 -8.32
N ILE A 3 12.95 -20.52 -9.16
CA ILE A 3 13.11 -19.10 -8.89
C ILE A 3 12.05 -18.79 -7.84
N PHE A 4 12.44 -18.75 -6.57
CA PHE A 4 11.60 -18.16 -5.53
C PHE A 4 11.53 -16.65 -5.77
N ILE A 5 10.64 -16.24 -6.63
CA ILE A 5 10.11 -14.87 -6.59
C ILE A 5 9.12 -14.92 -5.44
N MET A 6 9.52 -14.48 -4.26
CA MET A 6 8.60 -14.30 -3.16
C MET A 6 7.70 -13.11 -3.54
N TYR A 7 6.57 -13.41 -4.19
CA TYR A 7 5.46 -12.48 -4.20
C TYR A 7 4.96 -12.41 -2.77
N ILE A 8 5.39 -11.40 -2.04
CA ILE A 8 4.54 -10.91 -0.97
C ILE A 8 3.46 -10.14 -1.73
N GLY A 9 2.53 -10.90 -2.31
CA GLY A 9 1.23 -10.37 -2.63
C GLY A 9 0.79 -9.61 -1.40
N ILE A 10 0.00 -8.58 -1.56
CA ILE A 10 -0.67 -7.94 -0.43
C ILE A 10 -1.14 -9.11 0.43
N PHE A 11 -0.40 -9.44 1.49
CA PHE A 11 -1.05 -10.06 2.61
C PHE A 11 -2.20 -9.10 2.85
N HIS A 12 -3.42 -9.59 2.73
CA HIS A 12 -4.58 -8.88 3.24
C HIS A 12 -4.17 -8.47 4.64
N MET A 13 -3.67 -7.25 4.76
CA MET A 13 -3.09 -6.75 5.99
C MET A 13 -4.23 -6.34 6.93
N GLU A 14 -5.37 -7.04 6.81
CA GLU A 14 -6.55 -6.92 7.65
C GLU A 14 -6.23 -6.98 9.15
N CYS A 15 -5.06 -7.47 9.49
CA CYS A 15 -4.60 -7.64 10.86
C CYS A 15 -3.43 -6.75 11.26
N LEU A 16 -2.87 -5.93 10.38
CA LEU A 16 -1.77 -5.07 10.74
C LEU A 16 -2.28 -3.72 11.22
N TYR A 17 -2.14 -3.52 12.51
CA TYR A 17 -2.41 -2.24 13.14
C TYR A 17 -1.43 -1.18 12.60
N ILE A 18 -1.95 0.00 12.26
CA ILE A 18 -1.13 1.15 11.91
C ILE A 18 -0.24 1.58 13.09
N HIS A 19 0.79 2.34 12.80
CA HIS A 19 1.67 2.90 13.84
C HIS A 19 0.84 3.69 14.87
N GLY A 20 1.02 3.35 16.14
CA GLY A 20 0.34 4.00 17.26
C GLY A 20 -1.07 3.49 17.55
N SER A 21 -1.57 2.46 16.86
CA SER A 21 -2.86 1.84 17.19
C SER A 21 -2.82 1.08 18.50
N ASP A 22 -4.00 0.92 19.10
CA ASP A 22 -4.18 0.13 20.31
C ASP A 22 -4.19 -1.37 19.98
N ILE A 23 -3.47 -2.16 20.76
CA ILE A 23 -3.46 -3.63 20.65
C ILE A 23 -3.95 -4.22 21.96
N ARG A 24 -5.06 -4.95 21.92
CA ARG A 24 -5.65 -5.67 23.07
C ARG A 24 -5.77 -4.78 24.32
N GLY A 25 -6.20 -3.53 24.15
CA GLY A 25 -6.37 -2.56 25.24
C GLY A 25 -5.12 -1.82 25.66
N PHE A 26 -3.96 -2.12 25.07
CA PHE A 26 -2.74 -1.33 25.27
C PHE A 26 -2.67 -0.20 24.26
N LYS A 27 -2.64 1.03 24.74
CA LYS A 27 -2.66 2.23 23.90
C LYS A 27 -1.34 2.48 23.19
N GLY A 28 -1.39 2.79 21.91
CA GLY A 28 -0.28 3.33 21.13
C GLY A 28 0.89 2.37 20.89
N VAL A 29 0.71 1.04 21.03
CA VAL A 29 1.81 0.06 20.97
C VAL A 29 2.09 -0.52 19.60
N ALA A 30 1.21 -0.34 18.62
CA ALA A 30 1.40 -0.89 17.28
C ALA A 30 2.58 -0.22 16.56
N GLY A 31 3.44 -1.03 15.98
CA GLY A 31 4.65 -0.56 15.29
C GLY A 31 4.45 -0.14 13.84
N GLY A 32 3.22 -0.26 13.32
CA GLY A 32 2.87 0.07 11.94
C GLY A 32 3.36 -0.94 10.91
N VAL A 33 2.99 -0.70 9.65
CA VAL A 33 3.31 -1.58 8.52
C VAL A 33 4.82 -1.68 8.26
N ILE A 34 5.59 -0.65 8.57
CA ILE A 34 7.03 -0.57 8.26
C ILE A 34 7.83 -1.70 8.92
N ARG A 35 7.51 -2.06 10.16
CA ARG A 35 8.19 -3.15 10.88
C ARG A 35 7.98 -4.51 10.21
N TRP A 36 6.81 -4.75 9.64
CA TRP A 36 6.51 -5.96 8.89
C TRP A 36 7.22 -5.98 7.54
N ILE A 37 7.30 -4.83 6.88
CA ILE A 37 8.07 -4.69 5.65
C ILE A 37 9.55 -4.95 5.90
N LYS A 38 10.07 -4.55 7.06
CA LYS A 38 11.46 -4.88 7.43
C LYS A 38 11.69 -6.38 7.56
N LEU A 39 10.74 -7.13 8.12
CA LEU A 39 10.84 -8.59 8.18
C LEU A 39 10.90 -9.20 6.75
N ALA A 40 10.08 -8.69 5.83
CA ALA A 40 10.12 -9.09 4.42
C ALA A 40 11.46 -8.75 3.76
N ASN A 41 12.02 -7.56 4.05
CA ASN A 41 13.34 -7.13 3.61
C ASN A 41 14.43 -8.09 4.06
N ASP A 42 14.47 -8.39 5.35
CA ASP A 42 15.49 -9.26 5.94
C ASP A 42 15.37 -10.72 5.41
N THR A 43 14.13 -11.15 5.15
CA THR A 43 13.87 -12.44 4.49
C THR A 43 14.39 -12.45 3.06
N ALA A 44 14.12 -11.39 2.27
CA ALA A 44 14.61 -11.29 0.90
C ALA A 44 16.14 -11.32 0.83
N VAL A 45 16.81 -10.67 1.77
CA VAL A 45 18.27 -10.71 1.90
C VAL A 45 18.76 -12.11 2.29
N ALA A 46 18.06 -12.79 3.20
CA ALA A 46 18.46 -14.10 3.71
C ALA A 46 18.32 -15.24 2.69
N VAL A 47 17.42 -15.13 1.71
CA VAL A 47 17.18 -16.15 0.67
C VAL A 47 18.01 -15.94 -0.60
N ASP A 48 19.15 -15.28 -0.48
CA ASP A 48 20.12 -15.12 -1.56
C ASP A 48 20.56 -16.49 -2.14
N GLN A 49 20.58 -16.59 -3.47
CA GLN A 49 21.02 -17.80 -4.18
C GLN A 49 22.56 -17.88 -4.25
N LEU A 50 23.22 -18.03 -3.11
CA LEU A 50 24.68 -18.21 -3.01
C LEU A 50 25.50 -17.16 -3.76
N GLY A 51 25.07 -15.89 -3.70
CA GLY A 51 25.74 -14.77 -4.36
C GLY A 51 25.52 -14.66 -5.86
N VAL A 52 24.74 -15.57 -6.48
CA VAL A 52 24.46 -15.55 -7.92
C VAL A 52 23.27 -14.64 -8.25
N ARG A 53 22.25 -14.64 -7.41
CA ARG A 53 21.07 -13.80 -7.58
C ARG A 53 20.46 -13.46 -6.22
N GLN A 54 20.33 -12.17 -5.96
CA GLN A 54 19.71 -11.69 -4.72
C GLN A 54 18.20 -11.91 -4.72
N GLY A 55 17.63 -12.23 -3.55
CA GLY A 55 16.21 -12.24 -3.33
C GLY A 55 15.65 -10.82 -3.49
N SER A 56 14.46 -10.70 -4.05
CA SER A 56 13.80 -9.41 -4.26
C SER A 56 12.31 -9.53 -3.97
N CYS A 57 11.76 -8.47 -3.38
CA CYS A 57 10.37 -8.43 -2.95
C CYS A 57 9.77 -7.06 -3.28
N ALA A 58 8.54 -7.02 -3.79
CA ALA A 58 7.77 -5.78 -3.92
C ALA A 58 6.65 -5.75 -2.88
N VAL A 59 6.40 -4.58 -2.31
CA VAL A 59 5.30 -4.34 -1.38
C VAL A 59 4.41 -3.24 -1.93
N TYR A 60 3.13 -3.56 -2.06
CA TYR A 60 2.11 -2.65 -2.54
C TYR A 60 1.31 -2.09 -1.37
N LEU A 61 1.15 -0.78 -1.30
CA LEU A 61 0.36 -0.10 -0.28
C LEU A 61 -0.57 0.92 -0.93
N ASP A 62 -1.78 1.02 -0.42
CA ASP A 62 -2.75 1.99 -0.91
C ASP A 62 -2.40 3.42 -0.50
N VAL A 63 -2.58 4.38 -1.42
CA VAL A 63 -2.31 5.80 -1.17
C VAL A 63 -3.16 6.41 -0.05
N TRP A 64 -4.26 5.76 0.34
CA TRP A 64 -5.11 6.16 1.45
C TRP A 64 -4.75 5.52 2.79
N HIS A 65 -3.72 4.65 2.83
CA HIS A 65 -3.25 4.02 4.06
C HIS A 65 -2.58 5.04 4.97
N ARG A 66 -2.83 4.96 6.29
CA ARG A 66 -2.35 5.94 7.26
C ARG A 66 -0.83 6.04 7.34
N ASP A 67 -0.11 4.93 7.15
CA ASP A 67 1.35 4.86 7.20
C ASP A 67 2.03 5.21 5.85
N ILE A 68 1.29 5.74 4.85
CA ILE A 68 1.85 6.04 3.53
C ILE A 68 3.03 7.03 3.57
N PRO A 69 3.05 8.08 4.43
CA PRO A 69 4.19 8.98 4.49
C PRO A 69 5.47 8.29 4.97
N GLU A 70 5.35 7.38 5.94
CA GLU A 70 6.46 6.58 6.45
C GLU A 70 6.92 5.56 5.40
N PHE A 71 5.98 4.95 4.67
CA PHE A 71 6.25 4.03 3.57
C PHE A 71 7.05 4.68 2.44
N LEU A 72 6.77 5.94 2.11
CA LEU A 72 7.50 6.71 1.10
C LEU A 72 8.96 7.00 1.49
N ASN A 73 9.29 6.91 2.77
CA ASN A 73 10.64 7.11 3.27
C ASN A 73 11.44 5.80 3.45
N LEU A 74 10.89 4.63 3.09
CA LEU A 74 11.51 3.32 3.32
C LEU A 74 12.94 3.20 2.79
N ARG A 75 13.22 3.75 1.61
CA ARG A 75 14.50 3.62 0.90
C ARG A 75 15.35 4.88 0.90
N THR A 76 14.84 5.99 1.43
CA THR A 76 15.59 7.24 1.50
C THR A 76 16.78 7.13 2.46
N ASN A 77 17.87 7.85 2.19
CA ASN A 77 19.12 7.76 2.95
C ASN A 77 19.11 8.51 4.29
N ASN A 78 18.03 9.20 4.62
CA ASN A 78 17.90 9.98 5.84
C ASN A 78 16.86 9.39 6.79
N GLY A 79 17.09 9.48 8.08
CA GLY A 79 16.19 9.00 9.13
C GLY A 79 16.74 7.80 9.91
N ASP A 80 15.89 7.17 10.71
CA ASP A 80 16.25 6.02 11.54
C ASP A 80 16.32 4.73 10.70
N ASP A 81 17.46 4.05 10.70
CA ASP A 81 17.71 2.80 9.97
C ASP A 81 16.75 1.67 10.39
N ARG A 82 16.20 1.74 11.61
CA ARG A 82 15.17 0.79 12.07
C ARG A 82 13.86 0.88 11.27
N MET A 83 13.65 2.01 10.60
CA MET A 83 12.48 2.29 9.77
C MET A 83 12.82 2.20 8.27
N LYS A 84 13.93 1.56 7.91
CA LYS A 84 14.38 1.39 6.53
C LYS A 84 14.29 -0.05 6.05
N ALA A 85 14.01 -0.20 4.74
CA ALA A 85 13.94 -1.47 4.03
C ALA A 85 14.47 -1.23 2.60
N HIS A 86 15.79 -1.32 2.43
CA HIS A 86 16.45 -0.94 1.17
C HIS A 86 16.32 -1.98 0.06
N ASP A 87 16.09 -3.25 0.41
CA ASP A 87 16.01 -4.38 -0.53
C ASP A 87 14.56 -4.70 -0.95
N VAL A 88 13.58 -3.94 -0.42
CA VAL A 88 12.19 -4.01 -0.82
C VAL A 88 11.88 -2.93 -1.86
N PHE A 89 11.10 -3.27 -2.87
CA PHE A 89 10.60 -2.34 -3.89
C PHE A 89 9.19 -1.87 -3.52
N PRO A 90 9.05 -0.65 -3.00
CA PRO A 90 7.74 -0.10 -2.68
C PRO A 90 6.96 0.26 -3.94
N ALA A 91 5.67 -0.03 -3.93
CA ALA A 91 4.70 0.38 -4.94
C ALA A 91 3.45 0.97 -4.27
N ILE A 92 2.82 1.95 -4.89
CA ILE A 92 1.62 2.59 -4.36
C ILE A 92 0.45 2.34 -5.31
N CYS A 93 -0.68 1.89 -4.73
CA CYS A 93 -1.94 1.72 -5.42
C CYS A 93 -2.74 3.03 -5.39
N PHE A 94 -3.11 3.50 -6.57
CA PHE A 94 -3.85 4.76 -6.74
C PHE A 94 -5.25 4.50 -7.30
N PRO A 95 -6.29 5.05 -6.66
CA PRO A 95 -7.60 5.22 -7.30
C PRO A 95 -7.58 6.44 -8.24
N ASN A 96 -8.43 6.44 -9.24
CA ASN A 96 -8.57 7.56 -10.19
C ASN A 96 -8.91 8.90 -9.51
N LEU A 97 -9.65 8.85 -8.39
CA LEU A 97 -9.97 10.04 -7.61
C LEU A 97 -8.72 10.82 -7.21
N PHE A 98 -7.63 10.15 -6.81
CA PHE A 98 -6.39 10.83 -6.42
C PHE A 98 -5.83 11.68 -7.55
N TRP A 99 -5.72 11.10 -8.75
CA TRP A 99 -5.19 11.80 -9.92
C TRP A 99 -6.12 12.90 -10.42
N ARG A 100 -7.44 12.69 -10.32
CA ARG A 100 -8.43 13.73 -10.64
C ARG A 100 -8.26 14.95 -9.71
N LEU A 101 -8.13 14.73 -8.40
CA LEU A 101 -7.88 15.81 -7.44
C LEU A 101 -6.52 16.48 -7.66
N ALA A 102 -5.48 15.70 -7.98
CA ALA A 102 -4.15 16.24 -8.29
C ALA A 102 -4.17 17.19 -9.50
N LYS A 103 -5.02 16.89 -10.49
CA LYS A 103 -5.18 17.71 -11.70
C LYS A 103 -6.09 18.93 -11.47
N GLU A 104 -7.22 18.75 -10.82
CA GLU A 104 -8.28 19.77 -10.71
C GLU A 104 -8.09 20.68 -9.50
N ASN A 105 -7.68 20.13 -8.36
CA ASN A 105 -7.49 20.87 -7.12
C ASN A 105 -6.44 20.21 -6.22
N ILE A 106 -5.18 20.44 -6.52
CA ILE A 106 -4.03 19.87 -5.82
C ILE A 106 -3.96 20.21 -4.32
N ASN A 107 -4.62 21.28 -3.90
CA ASN A 107 -4.70 21.67 -2.48
C ASN A 107 -5.83 20.97 -1.71
N SER A 108 -6.59 20.07 -2.36
CA SER A 108 -7.62 19.29 -1.70
C SER A 108 -7.03 18.43 -0.58
N ASN A 109 -7.84 18.22 0.46
CA ASN A 109 -7.52 17.30 1.53
C ASN A 109 -7.62 15.87 1.02
N TRP A 110 -6.63 15.06 1.38
CA TRP A 110 -6.60 13.62 1.24
C TRP A 110 -6.59 12.97 2.61
N TYR A 111 -7.48 12.02 2.83
CA TYR A 111 -7.69 11.40 4.13
C TYR A 111 -7.06 10.02 4.16
N LEU A 112 -6.25 9.77 5.17
CA LEU A 112 -5.58 8.50 5.39
C LEU A 112 -6.26 7.78 6.55
N PHE A 113 -6.51 6.48 6.35
CA PHE A 113 -7.23 5.63 7.28
C PHE A 113 -6.40 4.42 7.70
N CYS A 114 -6.79 3.84 8.84
CA CYS A 114 -6.40 2.50 9.21
C CYS A 114 -7.35 1.49 8.55
N PRO A 115 -6.87 0.54 7.72
CA PRO A 115 -7.72 -0.48 7.12
C PRO A 115 -8.52 -1.30 8.14
N HIS A 116 -7.88 -1.65 9.27
CA HIS A 116 -8.52 -2.36 10.35
C HIS A 116 -9.70 -1.58 10.96
N GLU A 117 -9.50 -0.30 11.27
CA GLU A 117 -10.60 0.55 11.79
C GLU A 117 -11.73 0.72 10.77
N VAL A 118 -11.41 0.86 9.49
CA VAL A 118 -12.42 0.93 8.43
C VAL A 118 -13.27 -0.34 8.44
N LYS A 119 -12.65 -1.53 8.50
CA LYS A 119 -13.36 -2.80 8.55
C LYS A 119 -14.26 -2.91 9.79
N GLU A 120 -13.74 -2.59 10.98
CA GLU A 120 -14.48 -2.68 12.24
C GLU A 120 -15.64 -1.69 12.32
N VAL A 121 -15.46 -0.46 11.86
CA VAL A 121 -16.46 0.61 11.99
C VAL A 121 -17.46 0.62 10.85
N MET A 122 -17.00 0.37 9.60
CA MET A 122 -17.80 0.48 8.39
C MET A 122 -18.35 -0.87 7.92
N GLY A 123 -17.78 -2.01 8.38
CA GLY A 123 -18.19 -3.35 7.99
C GLY A 123 -17.74 -3.78 6.59
N PHE A 124 -16.82 -3.05 5.97
CA PHE A 124 -16.22 -3.41 4.67
C PHE A 124 -14.72 -3.09 4.65
N CYS A 125 -14.00 -3.74 3.74
CA CYS A 125 -12.60 -3.46 3.46
C CYS A 125 -12.52 -2.53 2.25
N LEU A 126 -11.92 -1.34 2.40
CA LEU A 126 -11.90 -0.33 1.33
C LEU A 126 -11.05 -0.78 0.13
N GLU A 127 -10.06 -1.62 0.37
CA GLU A 127 -9.20 -2.23 -0.64
C GLU A 127 -9.91 -3.20 -1.58
N ASP A 128 -11.10 -3.71 -1.21
CA ASP A 128 -11.89 -4.65 -2.02
C ASP A 128 -12.70 -3.97 -3.13
N PHE A 129 -12.55 -2.66 -3.27
CA PHE A 129 -13.31 -1.87 -4.24
C PHE A 129 -12.39 -1.09 -5.19
N TYR A 130 -12.95 -0.67 -6.32
CA TYR A 130 -12.30 0.22 -7.29
C TYR A 130 -13.33 1.09 -8.03
N GLY A 131 -12.87 2.12 -8.72
CA GLY A 131 -13.71 3.02 -9.49
C GLY A 131 -14.69 3.82 -8.65
N GLU A 132 -15.91 3.99 -9.16
CA GLU A 132 -16.95 4.81 -8.52
C GLU A 132 -17.38 4.24 -7.17
N GLU A 133 -17.50 2.92 -7.06
CA GLU A 133 -17.88 2.26 -5.80
C GLU A 133 -16.85 2.51 -4.69
N TRP A 134 -15.56 2.44 -5.04
CA TRP A 134 -14.49 2.80 -4.11
C TRP A 134 -14.62 4.27 -3.66
N GLU A 135 -14.87 5.17 -4.59
CA GLU A 135 -15.00 6.59 -4.29
C GLU A 135 -16.17 6.88 -3.34
N GLU A 136 -17.34 6.24 -3.56
CA GLU A 136 -18.49 6.35 -2.67
C GLU A 136 -18.16 5.87 -1.26
N LYS A 137 -17.54 4.70 -1.13
CA LYS A 137 -17.13 4.14 0.17
C LYS A 137 -16.08 5.00 0.88
N TYR A 138 -15.11 5.51 0.14
CA TYR A 138 -14.12 6.45 0.67
C TYR A 138 -14.77 7.74 1.20
N ARG A 139 -15.74 8.27 0.48
CA ARG A 139 -16.53 9.44 0.95
C ARG A 139 -17.36 9.15 2.20
N LEU A 140 -17.87 7.93 2.35
CA LEU A 140 -18.54 7.48 3.58
C LEU A 140 -17.54 7.45 4.75
N CYS A 141 -16.34 6.90 4.55
CA CYS A 141 -15.28 6.91 5.58
C CYS A 141 -14.91 8.34 5.99
N ILE A 142 -14.83 9.28 5.06
CA ILE A 142 -14.55 10.68 5.38
C ILE A 142 -15.63 11.29 6.29
N LYS A 143 -16.90 10.95 6.10
CA LYS A 143 -18.01 11.46 6.89
C LYS A 143 -18.19 10.79 8.25
N GLU A 144 -17.64 9.59 8.43
CA GLU A 144 -17.80 8.82 9.68
C GLU A 144 -16.94 9.41 10.81
N PRO A 145 -17.53 9.93 11.90
CA PRO A 145 -16.79 10.60 12.98
C PRO A 145 -16.00 9.62 13.87
N ARG A 146 -16.34 8.32 13.88
CA ARG A 146 -15.67 7.30 14.70
C ARG A 146 -14.33 6.86 14.13
N LEU A 147 -14.07 7.11 12.84
CA LEU A 147 -12.81 6.80 12.20
C LEU A 147 -11.77 7.87 12.53
N ASP A 148 -10.61 7.45 13.01
CA ASP A 148 -9.46 8.34 13.14
C ASP A 148 -8.84 8.63 11.76
N LYS A 149 -8.62 9.92 11.46
CA LYS A 149 -8.23 10.41 10.14
C LYS A 149 -6.94 11.20 10.23
N ARG A 150 -5.91 10.74 9.51
CA ARG A 150 -4.74 11.60 9.24
C ARG A 150 -5.01 12.35 7.94
N ILE A 151 -4.86 13.66 7.95
CA ILE A 151 -5.18 14.51 6.80
C ILE A 151 -3.88 15.09 6.24
N LEU A 152 -3.69 14.94 4.95
CA LEU A 152 -2.63 15.59 4.17
C LEU A 152 -3.26 16.23 2.95
N THR A 153 -2.61 17.26 2.38
CA THR A 153 -3.02 17.74 1.07
C THR A 153 -2.53 16.79 -0.02
N VAL A 154 -3.27 16.69 -1.12
CA VAL A 154 -2.81 15.96 -2.31
C VAL A 154 -1.44 16.47 -2.75
N LYS A 155 -1.22 17.79 -2.68
CA LYS A 155 0.06 18.45 -2.99
C LYS A 155 1.22 17.90 -2.15
N ASP A 156 1.01 17.74 -0.84
CA ASP A 156 2.07 17.25 0.05
C ASP A 156 2.39 15.78 -0.21
N LEU A 157 1.37 14.96 -0.49
CA LEU A 157 1.57 13.57 -0.90
C LEU A 157 2.32 13.48 -2.24
N VAL A 158 1.92 14.25 -3.24
CA VAL A 158 2.64 14.29 -4.54
C VAL A 158 4.09 14.70 -4.34
N LYS A 159 4.39 15.69 -3.50
CA LYS A 159 5.76 16.07 -3.19
C LYS A 159 6.57 14.94 -2.55
N LEU A 160 5.98 14.21 -1.58
CA LEU A 160 6.62 13.07 -0.93
C LEU A 160 6.91 11.94 -1.93
N ILE A 161 5.95 11.64 -2.81
CA ILE A 161 6.10 10.63 -3.86
C ILE A 161 7.23 11.02 -4.81
N LEU A 162 7.21 12.24 -5.35
CA LEU A 162 8.24 12.71 -6.27
C LEU A 162 9.62 12.74 -5.61
N LYS A 163 9.71 13.17 -4.34
CA LYS A 163 10.96 13.15 -3.59
C LYS A 163 11.50 11.72 -3.49
N SER A 164 10.68 10.76 -3.09
CA SER A 164 11.09 9.36 -3.00
C SER A 164 11.54 8.82 -4.37
N GLN A 165 10.81 9.13 -5.44
CA GLN A 165 11.15 8.68 -6.80
C GLN A 165 12.47 9.27 -7.30
N VAL A 166 12.75 10.54 -7.04
CA VAL A 166 14.01 11.19 -7.42
C VAL A 166 15.19 10.61 -6.64
N GLU A 167 15.02 10.34 -5.35
CA GLU A 167 16.10 9.81 -4.50
C GLU A 167 16.36 8.31 -4.70
N THR A 168 15.33 7.51 -4.99
CA THR A 168 15.42 6.05 -4.91
C THR A 168 14.93 5.28 -6.14
N GLY A 169 14.33 5.96 -7.12
CA GLY A 169 13.65 5.33 -8.26
C GLY A 169 12.30 4.67 -7.91
N THR A 170 11.86 4.76 -6.66
CA THR A 170 10.61 4.18 -6.15
C THR A 170 9.80 5.22 -5.36
N PRO A 171 8.51 5.05 -5.13
CA PRO A 171 7.67 3.86 -5.38
C PRO A 171 7.29 3.69 -6.85
N PHE A 172 6.94 2.45 -7.24
CA PHE A 172 6.24 2.18 -8.49
C PHE A 172 4.78 2.66 -8.38
N ILE A 173 4.19 3.02 -9.51
CA ILE A 173 2.81 3.51 -9.59
C ILE A 173 1.91 2.40 -10.13
N PHE A 174 0.93 1.98 -9.33
CA PHE A 174 -0.10 1.03 -9.72
C PHE A 174 -1.46 1.72 -9.75
N ASN A 175 -2.04 1.89 -10.93
CA ASN A 175 -3.36 2.51 -11.11
C ASN A 175 -4.45 1.43 -10.99
N ARG A 176 -4.98 1.23 -9.79
CA ARG A 176 -5.92 0.16 -9.44
C ARG A 176 -7.17 0.16 -10.31
N ASP A 177 -7.79 1.32 -10.50
CA ASP A 177 -9.03 1.42 -11.27
C ASP A 177 -8.80 1.05 -12.73
N ASN A 178 -7.71 1.53 -13.32
CA ASN A 178 -7.38 1.22 -14.72
C ASN A 178 -7.06 -0.27 -14.91
N ALA A 179 -6.28 -0.86 -13.98
CA ALA A 179 -5.96 -2.27 -14.02
C ALA A 179 -7.22 -3.14 -13.93
N ASN A 180 -8.15 -2.80 -13.04
CA ASN A 180 -9.38 -3.57 -12.86
C ASN A 180 -10.41 -3.33 -13.96
N ASN A 181 -10.53 -2.12 -14.48
CA ASN A 181 -11.39 -1.84 -15.63
C ASN A 181 -10.94 -2.57 -16.90
N ALA A 182 -9.63 -2.78 -17.08
CA ALA A 182 -9.06 -3.53 -18.19
C ALA A 182 -8.95 -5.05 -17.93
N ASN A 183 -9.36 -5.53 -16.76
CA ASN A 183 -9.22 -6.93 -16.36
C ASN A 183 -10.18 -7.84 -17.15
N PRO A 184 -9.69 -8.71 -18.06
CA PRO A 184 -10.54 -9.62 -18.82
C PRO A 184 -11.18 -10.71 -17.94
N ASN A 185 -10.62 -10.95 -16.75
CA ASN A 185 -11.08 -11.94 -15.79
C ASN A 185 -11.79 -11.31 -14.58
N SER A 186 -12.45 -10.16 -14.76
CA SER A 186 -13.16 -9.45 -13.68
C SER A 186 -14.21 -10.31 -12.97
N HIS A 187 -14.78 -11.29 -13.68
CA HIS A 187 -15.74 -12.28 -13.14
C HIS A 187 -15.10 -13.24 -12.11
N LYS A 188 -13.78 -13.37 -12.08
CA LYS A 188 -13.04 -14.23 -11.14
C LYS A 188 -12.53 -13.46 -9.92
N GLY A 189 -12.55 -12.13 -9.95
CA GLY A 189 -12.12 -11.29 -8.85
C GLY A 189 -11.34 -10.06 -9.30
N MET A 190 -10.83 -9.33 -8.33
CA MET A 190 -10.11 -8.08 -8.52
C MET A 190 -8.59 -8.29 -8.57
N ILE A 191 -7.89 -7.39 -9.24
CA ILE A 191 -6.44 -7.27 -9.23
C ILE A 191 -6.05 -6.31 -8.10
N TYR A 192 -5.41 -6.84 -7.05
CA TYR A 192 -5.00 -6.05 -5.87
C TYR A 192 -3.61 -5.45 -6.00
N SER A 193 -2.70 -6.17 -6.66
CA SER A 193 -1.31 -5.78 -6.85
C SER A 193 -0.76 -6.35 -8.15
N SER A 194 0.49 -6.03 -8.47
CA SER A 194 1.21 -6.55 -9.62
C SER A 194 2.46 -7.35 -9.16
N ASN A 195 3.32 -7.72 -10.10
CA ASN A 195 4.62 -8.34 -9.82
C ASN A 195 5.68 -7.31 -9.37
N LEU A 196 6.96 -7.72 -9.32
CA LEU A 196 8.07 -6.92 -8.82
C LEU A 196 8.21 -5.56 -9.53
N CYS A 197 8.03 -5.52 -10.85
CA CYS A 197 8.23 -4.32 -11.68
C CYS A 197 6.92 -3.66 -12.16
N THR A 198 5.77 -4.11 -11.67
CA THR A 198 4.44 -3.54 -11.97
C THR A 198 3.98 -3.71 -13.43
N GLU A 199 4.45 -4.76 -14.14
CA GLU A 199 4.12 -5.03 -15.54
C GLU A 199 3.10 -6.17 -15.76
N ILE A 200 2.83 -7.00 -14.73
CA ILE A 200 1.90 -8.14 -14.84
C ILE A 200 0.66 -7.88 -13.99
N MET A 201 -0.51 -7.86 -14.62
CA MET A 201 -1.81 -7.64 -13.98
C MET A 201 -2.62 -8.93 -14.03
N GLN A 202 -2.72 -9.61 -12.89
CA GLN A 202 -3.44 -10.89 -12.75
C GLN A 202 -4.29 -10.90 -11.51
N ASN A 203 -5.40 -11.65 -11.56
CA ASN A 203 -6.20 -11.93 -10.38
C ASN A 203 -5.36 -12.74 -9.39
N MET A 204 -5.38 -12.34 -8.13
CA MET A 204 -4.57 -12.95 -7.07
C MET A 204 -5.41 -13.76 -6.07
N LYS A 205 -6.71 -13.81 -6.27
CA LYS A 205 -7.58 -14.62 -5.42
C LYS A 205 -7.47 -16.08 -5.82
N GLU A 206 -7.30 -16.94 -4.83
CA GLU A 206 -7.30 -18.39 -5.02
C GLU A 206 -8.61 -18.81 -5.68
N ILE A 207 -8.53 -19.55 -6.79
CA ILE A 207 -9.68 -20.17 -7.42
C ILE A 207 -9.90 -21.46 -6.66
N LEU A 208 -10.79 -21.42 -5.69
CA LEU A 208 -11.34 -22.63 -5.07
C LEU A 208 -12.38 -23.19 -6.05
N ASP A 209 -12.01 -24.24 -6.78
CA ASP A 209 -12.92 -25.03 -7.61
C ASP A 209 -13.84 -25.89 -6.72
#